data_bf76aec04396dc14469fefe6ebcbef4c
#
_entry.id   bf76aec04396dc14469fefe6ebcbef4c
#
_cell.length_a   1.000
_cell.length_b   1.000
_cell.length_c   1.000
_cell.angle_alpha   90.00
_cell.angle_beta   90.00
_cell.angle_gamma   90.00
#
_symmetry.space_group_name_H-M   'P 1'
#
loop_
_entity.id
_entity.type
_entity.pdbx_description
1 polymer ?
#
loop_
_entity_poly.entity_id
_entity_poly.type
_entity_poly.pdbx_seq_one_letter_code
_entity_poly.pdbx_strand_id
1 'polypeptide(L)'
;MTAYSTSKGAVIALTRAMAVDHGPDSIRVNCVAPGPVYTPMVYSRQMSPAGREARRKASVLGIEGTGWDIGYAVRFLLSAEARYITGQTLVVDGGATLVGPAREPS
;
A
#
# COMPACT_ATOMS: atom_id res chain seq x y z
N MET A 1 11.87 -1.60 -13.98
CA MET A 1 10.96 -0.86 -13.08
C MET A 1 9.89 -0.05 -13.78
N THR A 2 10.10 0.25 -15.06
CA THR A 2 9.10 0.98 -15.87
C THR A 2 7.76 0.24 -15.93
N ALA A 3 7.79 -1.07 -16.19
CA ALA A 3 6.57 -1.88 -16.26
C ALA A 3 5.82 -1.91 -14.93
N TYR A 4 6.55 -2.00 -13.81
CA TYR A 4 5.94 -1.98 -12.47
C TYR A 4 5.28 -0.63 -12.18
N SER A 5 5.99 0.47 -12.45
CA SER A 5 5.44 1.80 -12.22
C SER A 5 4.23 2.09 -13.09
N THR A 6 4.27 1.65 -14.36
CA THR A 6 3.14 1.79 -15.28
C THR A 6 1.94 0.98 -14.80
N SER A 7 2.17 -0.26 -14.37
CA SER A 7 1.13 -1.14 -13.85
C SER A 7 0.47 -0.54 -12.61
N LYS A 8 1.26 -0.02 -11.69
CA LYS A 8 0.76 0.61 -10.47
C LYS A 8 -0.07 1.85 -10.78
N GLY A 9 0.41 2.69 -11.70
CA GLY A 9 -0.33 3.87 -12.15
C GLY A 9 -1.65 3.48 -12.82
N ALA A 10 -1.65 2.39 -13.60
CA ALA A 10 -2.85 1.90 -14.25
C ALA A 10 -3.91 1.46 -13.24
N VAL A 11 -3.51 0.80 -12.14
CA VAL A 11 -4.45 0.39 -11.09
C VAL A 11 -5.11 1.60 -10.43
N ILE A 12 -4.35 2.64 -10.16
CA ILE A 12 -4.88 3.87 -9.56
C ILE A 12 -5.88 4.53 -10.52
N ALA A 13 -5.53 4.65 -11.80
CA ALA A 13 -6.41 5.25 -12.81
C ALA A 13 -7.67 4.42 -13.01
N LEU A 14 -7.54 3.09 -13.04
CA LEU A 14 -8.67 2.17 -13.17
C LEU A 14 -9.62 2.30 -11.98
N THR A 15 -9.08 2.41 -10.76
CA THR A 15 -9.87 2.59 -9.55
C THR A 15 -10.77 3.82 -9.66
N ARG A 16 -10.22 4.93 -10.14
CA ARG A 16 -10.98 6.17 -10.32
C ARG A 16 -12.05 6.03 -11.39
N ALA A 17 -11.72 5.44 -12.52
CA ALA A 17 -12.65 5.23 -13.60
C ALA A 17 -13.81 4.32 -13.18
N MET A 18 -13.51 3.23 -12.51
CA MET A 18 -14.53 2.30 -12.02
C MET A 18 -15.41 2.93 -10.94
N ALA A 19 -14.84 3.78 -10.09
CA ALA A 19 -15.62 4.49 -9.07
C ALA A 19 -16.68 5.39 -9.72
N VAL A 20 -16.32 6.08 -10.80
CA VAL A 20 -17.25 6.93 -11.54
C VAL A 20 -18.32 6.08 -12.25
N ASP A 21 -17.89 5.01 -12.92
CA ASP A 21 -18.80 4.17 -13.70
C ASP A 21 -19.80 3.43 -12.84
N HIS A 22 -19.41 3.00 -11.65
CA HIS A 22 -20.24 2.14 -10.79
C HIS A 22 -20.88 2.90 -9.61
N GLY A 23 -20.50 4.16 -9.40
CA GLY A 23 -21.10 4.98 -8.35
C GLY A 23 -22.61 5.09 -8.45
N PRO A 24 -23.21 5.26 -9.66
CA PRO A 24 -24.66 5.29 -9.79
C PRO A 24 -25.36 4.01 -9.33
N ASP A 25 -24.65 2.89 -9.31
CA ASP A 25 -25.16 1.61 -8.81
C ASP A 25 -24.86 1.40 -7.32
N SER A 26 -24.41 2.44 -6.64
CA SER A 26 -24.03 2.40 -5.21
C SER A 26 -22.88 1.45 -4.91
N ILE A 27 -21.97 1.31 -5.87
CA ILE A 27 -20.76 0.50 -5.71
C ILE A 27 -19.58 1.44 -5.50
N ARG A 28 -18.87 1.23 -4.41
CA ARG A 28 -17.64 1.97 -4.10
C ARG A 28 -16.44 1.16 -4.59
N VAL A 29 -15.47 1.86 -5.15
CA VAL A 29 -14.22 1.24 -5.64
C VAL A 29 -13.06 2.03 -5.08
N ASN A 30 -12.25 1.39 -4.28
CA ASN A 30 -11.06 1.99 -3.69
C ASN A 30 -9.86 1.06 -3.88
N CYS A 31 -8.68 1.62 -3.70
CA CYS A 31 -7.42 0.91 -3.86
C CYS A 31 -6.61 1.04 -2.57
N VAL A 32 -5.95 -0.04 -2.17
CA VAL A 32 -4.99 -0.01 -1.07
C VAL A 32 -3.60 -0.24 -1.66
N ALA A 33 -2.68 0.68 -1.36
CA ALA A 33 -1.30 0.60 -1.83
C ALA A 33 -0.40 0.28 -0.63
N PRO A 34 0.04 -0.98 -0.48
CA PRO A 34 0.88 -1.36 0.65
C PRO A 34 2.33 -0.91 0.43
N GLY A 35 3.01 -0.64 1.53
CA GLY A 35 4.46 -0.49 1.55
C GLY A 35 5.16 -1.80 1.88
N PRO A 36 6.41 -1.74 2.34
CA PRO A 36 7.14 -2.93 2.75
C PRO A 36 6.43 -3.61 3.92
N VAL A 37 5.98 -4.84 3.71
CA VAL A 37 5.34 -5.64 4.75
C VAL A 37 6.07 -6.97 4.90
N TYR A 38 6.05 -7.50 6.11
CA TYR A 38 6.63 -8.81 6.39
C TYR A 38 5.58 -9.87 6.10
N THR A 39 5.78 -10.59 5.01
CA THR A 39 4.86 -11.63 4.54
C THR A 39 5.58 -12.96 4.41
N PRO A 40 4.86 -14.08 4.32
CA PRO A 40 5.50 -15.37 4.07
C PRO A 40 6.38 -15.39 2.83
N MET A 41 6.02 -14.66 1.79
CA MET A 41 6.84 -14.59 0.59
C MET A 41 8.19 -13.91 0.86
N VAL A 42 8.18 -12.82 1.63
CA VAL A 42 9.42 -12.15 2.05
C VAL A 42 10.22 -13.04 2.99
N TYR A 43 9.54 -13.72 3.90
CA TYR A 43 10.15 -14.64 4.85
C TYR A 43 10.85 -15.79 4.14
N SER A 44 10.22 -16.36 3.11
CA SER A 44 10.76 -17.51 2.38
C SER A 44 12.04 -17.18 1.62
N ARG A 45 12.34 -15.90 1.38
CA ARG A 45 13.59 -15.46 0.77
C ARG A 45 14.75 -15.41 1.75
N GLN A 46 14.54 -15.87 2.99
CA GLN A 46 15.58 -15.91 4.02
C GLN A 46 16.29 -14.56 4.19
N MET A 47 15.50 -13.51 4.31
CA MET A 47 16.06 -12.18 4.50
C MET A 47 16.94 -12.11 5.73
N SER A 48 18.15 -11.58 5.59
CA SER A 48 19.08 -11.41 6.68
C SER A 48 18.55 -10.41 7.73
N PRO A 49 19.02 -10.46 8.97
CA PRO A 49 18.68 -9.45 9.97
C PRO A 49 18.97 -8.02 9.49
N ALA A 50 20.07 -7.83 8.76
CA ALA A 50 20.41 -6.52 8.19
C ALA A 50 19.39 -6.07 7.13
N GLY A 51 18.93 -7.00 6.30
CA GLY A 51 17.89 -6.73 5.30
C GLY A 51 16.58 -6.34 5.95
N ARG A 52 16.19 -7.02 7.02
CA ARG A 52 14.97 -6.68 7.77
C ARG A 52 15.07 -5.31 8.41
N GLU A 53 16.23 -4.99 8.98
CA GLU A 53 16.47 -3.68 9.59
C GLU A 53 16.39 -2.57 8.55
N ALA A 54 16.94 -2.80 7.35
CA ALA A 54 16.85 -1.84 6.26
C ALA A 54 15.40 -1.59 5.84
N ARG A 55 14.59 -2.65 5.76
CA ARG A 55 13.16 -2.51 5.44
C ARG A 55 12.41 -1.75 6.52
N ARG A 56 12.71 -2.03 7.78
CA ARG A 56 12.10 -1.30 8.91
C ARG A 56 12.42 0.18 8.84
N LYS A 57 13.67 0.52 8.57
CA LYS A 57 14.13 1.92 8.49
C LYS A 57 13.61 2.64 7.24
N ALA A 58 13.09 1.91 6.25
CA ALA A 58 12.54 2.52 5.05
C ALA A 58 11.24 3.28 5.33
N SER A 59 10.53 2.99 6.41
CA SER A 59 9.33 3.72 6.79
C SER A 59 9.66 4.86 7.74
N VAL A 60 8.85 5.91 7.67
CA VAL A 60 8.99 7.06 8.58
C VAL A 60 8.73 6.62 10.02
N LEU A 61 7.80 5.68 10.21
CA LEU A 61 7.47 5.18 11.55
C LEU A 61 8.58 4.29 12.13
N GLY A 62 9.53 3.84 11.32
CA GLY A 62 10.62 3.02 11.78
C GLY A 62 10.24 1.59 12.11
N ILE A 63 9.11 1.14 11.61
CA ILE A 63 8.62 -0.22 11.80
C ILE A 63 8.34 -0.87 10.45
N GLU A 64 8.38 -2.19 10.44
CA GLU A 64 7.96 -2.97 9.28
C GLU A 64 6.47 -3.29 9.42
N GLY A 65 5.70 -3.06 8.36
CA GLY A 65 4.28 -3.41 8.35
C GLY A 65 4.07 -4.90 8.27
N THR A 66 2.86 -5.33 8.60
CA THR A 66 2.43 -6.72 8.49
C THR A 66 1.22 -6.81 7.56
N GLY A 67 0.89 -8.04 7.17
CA GLY A 67 -0.33 -8.27 6.40
C GLY A 67 -1.58 -7.79 7.14
N TRP A 68 -1.58 -7.84 8.47
CA TRP A 68 -2.70 -7.33 9.28
C TRP A 68 -2.90 -5.83 9.12
N ASP A 69 -1.82 -5.06 9.00
CA ASP A 69 -1.92 -3.61 8.78
C ASP A 69 -2.66 -3.31 7.48
N ILE A 70 -2.35 -4.06 6.42
CA ILE A 70 -3.04 -3.93 5.14
C ILE A 70 -4.49 -4.41 5.26
N GLY A 71 -4.69 -5.54 5.93
CA GLY A 71 -6.02 -6.12 6.14
C GLY A 71 -6.96 -5.18 6.90
N TYR A 72 -6.46 -4.48 7.91
CA TYR A 72 -7.28 -3.50 8.65
C TYR A 72 -7.71 -2.33 7.78
N ALA A 73 -6.84 -1.86 6.88
CA ALA A 73 -7.19 -0.80 5.94
C ALA A 73 -8.28 -1.26 4.96
N VAL A 74 -8.14 -2.47 4.43
CA VAL A 74 -9.16 -3.06 3.54
C VAL A 74 -10.48 -3.21 4.30
N ARG A 75 -10.43 -3.72 5.53
CA ARG A 75 -11.62 -3.89 6.35
C ARG A 75 -12.36 -2.57 6.56
N PHE A 76 -11.63 -1.50 6.86
CA PHE A 76 -12.22 -0.18 7.01
C PHE A 76 -12.92 0.26 5.72
N LEU A 77 -12.22 0.14 4.58
CA LEU A 77 -12.79 0.57 3.30
C LEU A 77 -14.02 -0.23 2.89
N LEU A 78 -14.14 -1.48 3.34
CA LEU A 78 -15.30 -2.33 3.08
C LEU A 78 -16.43 -2.10 4.08
N SER A 79 -16.19 -1.34 5.14
CA SER A 79 -17.18 -1.14 6.21
C SER A 79 -18.15 0.00 5.88
N ALA A 80 -19.25 0.03 6.60
CA ALA A 80 -20.23 1.12 6.50
C ALA A 80 -19.64 2.47 6.92
N GLU A 81 -18.58 2.47 7.73
CA GLU A 81 -17.91 3.71 8.13
C GLU A 81 -17.25 4.41 6.94
N ALA A 82 -16.91 3.68 5.89
CA ALA A 82 -16.33 4.23 4.67
C ALA A 82 -17.37 4.51 3.58
N ARG A 83 -18.64 4.63 3.93
CA ARG A 83 -19.74 4.75 2.97
C ARG A 83 -19.63 5.93 2.02
N TYR A 84 -18.89 6.96 2.39
CA TYR A 84 -18.73 8.18 1.57
C TYR A 84 -17.35 8.26 0.92
N ILE A 85 -16.63 7.13 0.87
CA ILE A 85 -15.28 7.05 0.30
C ILE A 85 -15.33 6.16 -0.94
N THR A 86 -14.99 6.73 -2.09
CA THR A 86 -14.84 5.99 -3.34
C THR A 86 -13.79 6.65 -4.23
N GLY A 87 -13.17 5.90 -5.10
CA GLY A 87 -12.15 6.38 -6.03
C GLY A 87 -10.83 6.74 -5.36
N GLN A 88 -10.61 6.33 -4.13
CA GLN A 88 -9.43 6.72 -3.38
C GLN A 88 -8.38 5.63 -3.37
N THR A 89 -7.13 6.06 -3.27
CA THR A 89 -5.99 5.17 -3.01
C THR A 89 -5.51 5.43 -1.60
N LEU A 90 -5.63 4.44 -0.74
CA LEU A 90 -5.14 4.52 0.64
C LEU A 90 -3.77 3.88 0.70
N VAL A 91 -2.77 4.70 0.95
CA VAL A 91 -1.39 4.23 1.08
C VAL A 91 -1.16 3.77 2.52
N VAL A 92 -0.72 2.53 2.67
CA VAL A 92 -0.47 1.91 3.98
C VAL A 92 0.96 1.43 4.00
N ASP A 93 1.88 2.33 4.31
CA ASP A 93 3.32 2.12 4.10
C ASP A 93 4.20 2.66 5.23
N GLY A 94 3.59 3.07 6.34
CA GLY A 94 4.36 3.68 7.43
C GLY A 94 5.04 4.99 7.05
N GLY A 95 4.60 5.62 5.96
CA GLY A 95 5.17 6.86 5.47
C GLY A 95 6.34 6.68 4.50
N ALA A 96 6.62 5.44 4.06
CA ALA A 96 7.79 5.17 3.22
C ALA A 96 7.78 5.98 1.91
N THR A 97 6.60 6.24 1.33
CA THR A 97 6.50 6.99 0.08
C THR A 97 6.68 8.49 0.25
N LEU A 98 6.68 8.97 1.49
CA LEU A 98 6.88 10.40 1.77
C LEU A 98 8.35 10.80 1.75
N VAL A 99 9.26 9.84 1.84
CA VAL A 99 10.70 10.05 1.83
C VAL A 99 11.29 9.31 0.63
N GLY A 100 12.39 9.83 0.10
CA GLY A 100 13.10 9.17 -0.98
C GLY A 100 13.75 7.87 -0.51
N PRO A 101 14.32 7.09 -1.44
CA PRO A 101 15.07 5.91 -1.05
C PRO A 101 16.13 6.28 -0.03
N ALA A 102 16.35 5.38 0.95
CA ALA A 102 17.35 5.60 1.97
C ALA A 102 18.69 5.88 1.30
N ARG A 103 19.26 7.05 1.56
CA ARG A 103 20.59 7.36 1.08
C ARG A 103 21.58 6.68 2.00
N GLU A 104 22.60 6.05 1.41
CA GLU A 104 23.69 5.55 2.19
C GLU A 104 24.33 6.74 2.93
N PRO A 105 24.70 6.56 4.20
CA PRO A 105 25.43 7.61 4.90
C PRO A 105 26.73 7.88 4.18
N SER A 106 26.88 9.11 3.77
CA SER A 106 28.11 9.55 3.11
C SER A 106 29.26 9.61 4.11
#